data_be98b8b9c2985c6ecb2802fa5863928e
#
_entry.id   be98b8b9c2985c6ecb2802fa5863928e
#
_cell.length_a   1.000
_cell.length_b   1.000
_cell.length_c   1.000
_cell.angle_alpha   90.00
_cell.angle_beta   90.00
_cell.angle_gamma   90.00
#
_symmetry.space_group_name_H-M   'P 1'
#
loop_
_entity.id
_entity.type
_entity.pdbx_description
1 polymer ?
#
loop_
_entity_poly.entity_id
_entity_poly.type
_entity_poly.pdbx_seq_one_letter_code
_entity_poly.pdbx_strand_id
1 'polypeptide(L)'
;ALATLPPNKSANVRSVLEYVPYFRDKIFAVHVERPLVDSGELVDALLDLDVLQEIGVRPVLIVEGADASALYEHTRVCEMRSALVEAPLKGGQLVRERVREILGRHQIPVVASGRSGSFDPESVHMAFSLGASKYIALLNDHKVPSLDGRPIAAILESEVAELAGNVTHRELLDQAAEACRAGIPRVHLLDGKMRGVLVEELFSEEGVGTMVHTDSYREIRPLKEEDIPELLSMIARSVVDSKLVNRNYEDIAARIDSYYVLTCLLYTSPSPRDT
;
A
#
# COMPACT_ATOMS: atom_id res chain seq x y z
N ALA A 1 4.03 -38.17 16.61
CA ALA A 1 3.18 -37.33 15.77
C ALA A 1 4.00 -36.09 15.40
N LEU A 2 4.58 -36.07 14.20
CA LEU A 2 5.23 -34.90 13.64
C LEU A 2 4.11 -33.92 13.25
N ALA A 3 4.05 -32.79 13.94
CA ALA A 3 3.19 -31.67 13.53
C ALA A 3 3.72 -31.17 12.19
N THR A 4 2.93 -31.35 11.14
CA THR A 4 3.14 -30.73 9.84
C THR A 4 3.07 -29.22 9.98
N LEU A 5 4.20 -28.55 9.78
CA LEU A 5 4.26 -27.09 9.65
C LEU A 5 3.38 -26.70 8.46
N PRO A 6 2.59 -25.62 8.57
CA PRO A 6 1.81 -25.16 7.43
C PRO A 6 2.74 -24.79 6.26
N PRO A 7 2.38 -25.14 5.02
CA PRO A 7 3.16 -24.76 3.85
C PRO A 7 3.13 -23.22 3.71
N ASN A 8 4.26 -22.61 3.48
CA ASN A 8 4.43 -21.25 2.96
C ASN A 8 4.98 -20.12 3.86
N LYS A 9 5.68 -20.38 4.95
CA LYS A 9 6.47 -19.28 5.57
C LYS A 9 7.75 -18.91 4.79
N SER A 10 8.30 -19.79 3.96
CA SER A 10 9.50 -19.49 3.15
C SER A 10 9.18 -18.68 1.89
N ALA A 11 7.97 -18.74 1.36
CA ALA A 11 7.52 -17.93 0.23
C ALA A 11 7.43 -16.45 0.60
N ASN A 12 6.90 -16.13 1.80
CA ASN A 12 6.73 -14.75 2.26
C ASN A 12 8.03 -13.95 2.39
N VAL A 13 9.12 -14.54 2.88
CA VAL A 13 10.40 -13.82 3.03
C VAL A 13 10.99 -13.45 1.66
N ARG A 14 10.90 -14.35 0.69
CA ARG A 14 11.40 -14.10 -0.67
C ARG A 14 10.56 -13.00 -1.35
N SER A 15 9.25 -13.06 -1.22
CA SER A 15 8.35 -12.03 -1.73
C SER A 15 8.69 -10.66 -1.13
N VAL A 16 8.84 -10.55 0.18
CA VAL A 16 9.22 -9.29 0.84
C VAL A 16 10.50 -8.71 0.22
N LEU A 17 11.54 -9.53 0.04
CA LEU A 17 12.81 -9.07 -0.54
C LEU A 17 12.68 -8.63 -2.01
N GLU A 18 11.79 -9.24 -2.79
CA GLU A 18 11.52 -8.85 -4.17
C GLU A 18 10.81 -7.50 -4.26
N TYR A 19 10.00 -7.12 -3.26
CA TYR A 19 9.28 -5.83 -3.22
C TYR A 19 10.10 -4.66 -2.67
N VAL A 20 11.15 -4.91 -1.89
CA VAL A 20 11.99 -3.85 -1.30
C VAL A 20 12.43 -2.77 -2.30
N PRO A 21 12.93 -3.09 -3.52
CA PRO A 21 13.32 -2.08 -4.50
C PRO A 21 12.19 -1.15 -4.93
N TYR A 22 10.95 -1.65 -4.96
CA TYR A 22 9.77 -0.88 -5.39
C TYR A 22 9.22 0.04 -4.31
N PHE A 23 9.48 -0.29 -3.04
CA PHE A 23 8.98 0.49 -1.89
C PHE A 23 10.01 1.46 -1.33
N ARG A 24 11.28 1.27 -1.63
CA ARG A 24 12.35 2.15 -1.16
C ARG A 24 12.09 3.59 -1.56
N ASP A 25 12.23 4.51 -0.61
CA ASP A 25 11.99 5.95 -0.73
C ASP A 25 10.54 6.36 -1.06
N LYS A 26 9.62 5.42 -1.14
CA LYS A 26 8.19 5.73 -1.35
C LYS A 26 7.57 6.23 -0.04
N ILE A 27 6.73 7.27 -0.18
CA ILE A 27 5.96 7.80 0.94
C ILE A 27 4.63 7.06 1.01
N PHE A 28 4.30 6.54 2.19
CA PHE A 28 3.00 5.95 2.51
C PHE A 28 2.33 6.83 3.57
N ALA A 29 1.21 7.45 3.21
CA ALA A 29 0.38 8.16 4.17
C ALA A 29 -0.55 7.15 4.86
N VAL A 30 -0.41 6.99 6.16
CA VAL A 30 -1.17 6.03 6.96
C VAL A 30 -2.08 6.78 7.91
N HIS A 31 -3.37 6.76 7.62
CA HIS A 31 -4.40 7.36 8.44
C HIS A 31 -4.94 6.34 9.45
N VAL A 32 -5.00 6.73 10.72
CA VAL A 32 -5.41 5.87 11.83
C VAL A 32 -6.69 6.42 12.44
N GLU A 33 -7.76 5.64 12.47
CA GLU A 33 -8.97 6.00 13.18
C GLU A 33 -8.71 6.13 14.69
N ARG A 34 -9.27 7.16 15.32
CA ARG A 34 -9.06 7.45 16.74
C ARG A 34 -9.36 6.28 17.67
N PRO A 35 -10.45 5.50 17.49
CA PRO A 35 -10.74 4.37 18.37
C PRO A 35 -9.64 3.30 18.42
N LEU A 36 -8.88 3.11 17.33
CA LEU A 36 -7.73 2.19 17.32
C LEU A 36 -6.61 2.67 18.23
N VAL A 37 -6.36 3.99 18.27
CA VAL A 37 -5.36 4.59 19.15
C VAL A 37 -5.78 4.46 20.59
N ASP A 38 -7.04 4.78 20.89
CA ASP A 38 -7.58 4.79 22.26
C ASP A 38 -7.67 3.38 22.85
N SER A 39 -7.93 2.36 22.03
CA SER A 39 -7.95 0.94 22.47
C SER A 39 -6.56 0.32 22.62
N GLY A 40 -5.53 0.90 21.98
CA GLY A 40 -4.19 0.32 21.92
C GLY A 40 -4.06 -0.91 21.03
N GLU A 41 -5.09 -1.24 20.23
CA GLU A 41 -5.10 -2.42 19.34
C GLU A 41 -4.25 -2.27 18.07
N LEU A 42 -3.62 -1.11 17.87
CA LEU A 42 -2.81 -0.86 16.67
C LEU A 42 -1.32 -1.24 16.79
N VAL A 43 -0.89 -1.84 17.88
CA VAL A 43 0.53 -2.18 18.13
C VAL A 43 1.11 -3.05 17.01
N ASP A 44 0.40 -4.07 16.55
CA ASP A 44 0.87 -4.93 15.45
C ASP A 44 1.06 -4.12 14.15
N ALA A 45 0.16 -3.19 13.82
CA ALA A 45 0.29 -2.32 12.66
C ALA A 45 1.48 -1.34 12.79
N LEU A 46 1.79 -0.86 13.99
CA LEU A 46 2.98 -0.04 14.24
C LEU A 46 4.26 -0.84 14.04
N LEU A 47 4.32 -2.09 14.51
CA LEU A 47 5.46 -2.98 14.28
C LEU A 47 5.64 -3.29 12.77
N ASP A 48 4.56 -3.48 12.03
CA ASP A 48 4.62 -3.60 10.58
C ASP A 48 5.22 -2.34 9.92
N LEU A 49 4.82 -1.15 10.40
CA LEU A 49 5.35 0.13 9.90
C LEU A 49 6.84 0.32 10.22
N ASP A 50 7.30 -0.15 11.36
CA ASP A 50 8.72 -0.14 11.70
C ASP A 50 9.52 -1.01 10.73
N VAL A 51 9.04 -2.22 10.44
CA VAL A 51 9.64 -3.09 9.41
C VAL A 51 9.65 -2.40 8.03
N LEU A 52 8.56 -1.75 7.64
CA LEU A 52 8.49 -1.00 6.38
C LEU A 52 9.49 0.15 6.35
N GLN A 53 9.68 0.87 7.45
CA GLN A 53 10.69 1.92 7.56
C GLN A 53 12.11 1.36 7.42
N GLU A 54 12.42 0.22 8.02
CA GLU A 54 13.73 -0.44 7.92
C GLU A 54 14.07 -0.87 6.47
N ILE A 55 13.09 -1.26 5.67
CA ILE A 55 13.30 -1.57 4.24
C ILE A 55 13.30 -0.33 3.33
N GLY A 56 13.19 0.87 3.91
CA GLY A 56 13.32 2.15 3.23
C GLY A 56 12.02 2.83 2.81
N VAL A 57 10.86 2.36 3.24
CA VAL A 57 9.60 3.11 3.11
C VAL A 57 9.66 4.34 4.00
N ARG A 58 8.97 5.41 3.61
CA ARG A 58 8.83 6.65 4.38
C ARG A 58 7.38 6.83 4.83
N PRO A 59 6.97 6.24 5.98
CA PRO A 59 5.61 6.40 6.46
C PRO A 59 5.35 7.80 7.01
N VAL A 60 4.11 8.25 6.87
CA VAL A 60 3.56 9.43 7.56
C VAL A 60 2.33 8.97 8.32
N LEU A 61 2.34 9.05 9.63
CA LEU A 61 1.21 8.69 10.47
C LEU A 61 0.29 9.88 10.68
N ILE A 62 -0.96 9.74 10.30
CA ILE A 62 -2.01 10.75 10.46
C ILE A 62 -3.07 10.15 11.37
N VAL A 63 -3.36 10.77 12.51
CA VAL A 63 -4.42 10.31 13.39
C VAL A 63 -5.65 11.21 13.29
N GLU A 64 -6.80 10.59 13.30
CA GLU A 64 -8.08 11.28 13.36
C GLU A 64 -8.19 12.17 14.61
N GLY A 65 -8.67 13.39 14.42
CA GLY A 65 -8.92 14.34 15.51
C GLY A 65 -7.88 15.44 15.64
N ALA A 66 -7.88 16.14 16.77
CA ALA A 66 -7.11 17.35 16.97
C ALA A 66 -5.73 17.16 17.62
N ASP A 67 -5.48 15.99 18.17
CA ASP A 67 -4.27 15.68 18.95
C ASP A 67 -3.66 14.34 18.55
N ALA A 68 -2.36 14.33 18.32
CA ALA A 68 -1.59 13.14 17.92
C ALA A 68 -0.73 12.55 19.05
N SER A 69 -0.78 13.14 20.25
CA SER A 69 0.11 12.76 21.35
C SER A 69 -0.02 11.29 21.76
N ALA A 70 -1.25 10.77 21.82
CA ALA A 70 -1.48 9.37 22.18
C ALA A 70 -0.87 8.40 21.15
N LEU A 71 -1.05 8.67 19.85
CA LEU A 71 -0.43 7.86 18.79
C LEU A 71 1.09 7.96 18.86
N TYR A 72 1.63 9.15 19.11
CA TYR A 72 3.06 9.35 19.26
C TYR A 72 3.62 8.55 20.46
N GLU A 73 2.93 8.52 21.60
CA GLU A 73 3.36 7.69 22.73
C GLU A 73 3.34 6.19 22.37
N HIS A 74 2.38 5.70 21.61
CA HIS A 74 2.42 4.33 21.10
C HIS A 74 3.65 4.05 20.23
N THR A 75 4.03 4.98 19.34
CA THR A 75 5.26 4.82 18.55
C THR A 75 6.52 4.80 19.40
N ARG A 76 6.55 5.57 20.51
CA ARG A 76 7.66 5.56 21.46
C ARG A 76 7.77 4.26 22.22
N VAL A 77 6.64 3.69 22.65
CA VAL A 77 6.61 2.38 23.31
C VAL A 77 7.12 1.27 22.38
N CYS A 78 6.83 1.38 21.08
CA CYS A 78 7.37 0.48 20.06
C CYS A 78 8.82 0.81 19.63
N GLU A 79 9.49 1.77 20.28
CA GLU A 79 10.87 2.21 20.00
C GLU A 79 11.09 2.70 18.55
N MET A 80 10.02 3.13 17.87
CA MET A 80 10.08 3.59 16.48
C MET A 80 10.79 4.93 16.35
N ARG A 81 11.48 5.14 15.25
CA ARG A 81 12.08 6.42 14.89
C ARG A 81 11.01 7.40 14.39
N SER A 82 10.32 8.03 15.30
CA SER A 82 9.20 8.94 15.02
C SER A 82 9.40 10.33 15.63
N ALA A 83 8.61 11.30 15.17
CA ALA A 83 8.58 12.65 15.73
C ALA A 83 7.17 13.22 15.69
N LEU A 84 6.73 13.81 16.81
CA LEU A 84 5.45 14.48 16.91
C LEU A 84 5.45 15.81 16.15
N VAL A 85 4.37 16.04 15.40
CA VAL A 85 4.02 17.34 14.84
C VAL A 85 2.91 17.93 15.73
N GLU A 86 3.24 18.94 16.51
CA GLU A 86 2.35 19.49 17.55
C GLU A 86 1.08 20.15 16.98
N ALA A 87 1.15 20.69 15.76
CA ALA A 87 0.02 21.32 15.10
C ALA A 87 -0.71 20.34 14.17
N PRO A 88 -2.06 20.37 14.13
CA PRO A 88 -2.83 19.53 13.21
C PRO A 88 -2.65 19.98 11.75
N LEU A 89 -2.98 19.09 10.78
CA LEU A 89 -2.81 19.33 9.33
C LEU A 89 -3.46 20.62 8.83
N LYS A 90 -4.59 21.03 9.41
CA LYS A 90 -5.24 22.33 9.10
C LYS A 90 -4.35 23.55 9.36
N GLY A 91 -3.21 23.38 10.03
CA GLY A 91 -2.19 24.41 10.18
C GLY A 91 -1.48 24.82 8.88
N GLY A 92 -1.81 24.15 7.76
CA GLY A 92 -1.44 24.54 6.41
C GLY A 92 0.03 24.30 6.06
N GLN A 93 0.64 25.25 5.36
CA GLN A 93 1.98 25.08 4.77
C GLN A 93 3.08 24.78 5.81
N LEU A 94 3.07 25.43 6.95
CA LEU A 94 4.07 25.23 7.99
C LEU A 94 4.11 23.79 8.51
N VAL A 95 2.93 23.17 8.66
CA VAL A 95 2.82 21.78 9.08
C VAL A 95 3.37 20.86 8.00
N ARG A 96 3.07 21.13 6.72
CA ARG A 96 3.62 20.34 5.59
C ARG A 96 5.14 20.43 5.51
N GLU A 97 5.71 21.62 5.72
CA GLU A 97 7.17 21.80 5.77
C GLU A 97 7.79 21.02 6.92
N ARG A 98 7.16 21.04 8.09
CA ARG A 98 7.63 20.27 9.25
C ARG A 98 7.58 18.76 8.99
N VAL A 99 6.53 18.26 8.37
CA VAL A 99 6.43 16.83 7.96
C VAL A 99 7.57 16.46 7.00
N ARG A 100 7.86 17.30 6.00
CA ARG A 100 8.99 17.06 5.07
C ARG A 100 10.35 17.07 5.77
N GLU A 101 10.53 17.97 6.72
CA GLU A 101 11.77 18.04 7.52
C GLU A 101 11.99 16.74 8.32
N ILE A 102 10.95 16.23 8.98
CA ILE A 102 11.00 15.00 9.75
C ILE A 102 11.29 13.79 8.83
N LEU A 103 10.61 13.70 7.68
CA LEU A 103 10.88 12.68 6.67
C LEU A 103 12.33 12.74 6.15
N GLY A 104 12.87 13.95 5.98
CA GLY A 104 14.26 14.16 5.58
C GLY A 104 15.29 13.66 6.60
N ARG A 105 14.89 13.51 7.86
CA ARG A 105 15.69 12.92 8.95
C ARG A 105 15.50 11.42 9.10
N HIS A 106 14.80 10.78 8.19
CA HIS A 106 14.41 9.36 8.26
C HIS A 106 13.62 9.02 9.54
N GLN A 107 12.75 9.93 9.98
CA GLN A 107 11.82 9.73 11.07
C GLN A 107 10.38 9.69 10.55
N ILE A 108 9.51 8.99 11.26
CA ILE A 108 8.08 8.94 10.97
C ILE A 108 7.41 10.16 11.59
N PRO A 109 6.87 11.11 10.78
CA PRO A 109 6.07 12.19 11.33
C PRO A 109 4.73 11.63 11.85
N VAL A 110 4.34 12.01 13.05
CA VAL A 110 3.06 11.69 13.67
C VAL A 110 2.28 12.98 13.82
N VAL A 111 1.17 13.12 13.11
CA VAL A 111 0.40 14.37 13.00
C VAL A 111 -1.09 14.11 13.15
N ALA A 112 -1.82 15.05 13.76
CA ALA A 112 -3.29 15.02 13.83
C ALA A 112 -3.89 15.59 12.55
N SER A 113 -4.96 14.97 12.04
CA SER A 113 -5.70 15.49 10.87
C SER A 113 -6.39 16.83 11.17
N GLY A 114 -6.83 17.02 12.38
CA GLY A 114 -7.62 18.17 12.81
C GLY A 114 -9.12 18.02 12.55
N ARG A 115 -9.55 16.88 12.00
CA ARG A 115 -10.93 16.54 11.67
C ARG A 115 -11.23 15.07 11.99
N SER A 116 -12.49 14.70 11.85
CA SER A 116 -12.94 13.31 11.91
C SER A 116 -13.12 12.75 10.51
N GLY A 117 -12.95 11.43 10.39
CA GLY A 117 -13.06 10.66 9.15
C GLY A 117 -11.73 10.37 8.47
N SER A 118 -11.62 9.14 7.96
CA SER A 118 -10.38 8.61 7.38
C SER A 118 -9.94 9.30 6.08
N PHE A 119 -10.83 10.04 5.44
CA PHE A 119 -10.60 10.74 4.17
C PHE A 119 -10.89 12.24 4.28
N ASP A 120 -10.56 12.85 5.41
CA ASP A 120 -10.69 14.30 5.49
C ASP A 120 -9.79 15.00 4.44
N PRO A 121 -10.25 16.16 3.90
CA PRO A 121 -9.56 16.82 2.79
C PRO A 121 -8.10 17.20 3.09
N GLU A 122 -7.78 17.53 4.35
CA GLU A 122 -6.42 17.93 4.72
C GLU A 122 -5.46 16.73 4.71
N SER A 123 -5.93 15.55 5.15
CA SER A 123 -5.16 14.30 5.11
C SER A 123 -4.88 13.84 3.67
N VAL A 124 -5.91 13.88 2.82
CA VAL A 124 -5.76 13.54 1.38
C VAL A 124 -4.84 14.56 0.68
N HIS A 125 -5.03 15.85 0.95
CA HIS A 125 -4.16 16.90 0.38
C HIS A 125 -2.71 16.78 0.86
N MET A 126 -2.48 16.45 2.12
CA MET A 126 -1.14 16.19 2.63
C MET A 126 -0.48 15.03 1.87
N ALA A 127 -1.16 13.90 1.77
CA ALA A 127 -0.66 12.74 1.05
C ALA A 127 -0.29 13.07 -0.40
N PHE A 128 -1.20 13.76 -1.12
CA PHE A 128 -0.94 14.21 -2.49
C PHE A 128 0.26 15.16 -2.58
N SER A 129 0.34 16.16 -1.70
CA SER A 129 1.41 17.18 -1.71
C SER A 129 2.79 16.62 -1.39
N LEU A 130 2.86 15.49 -0.69
CA LEU A 130 4.07 14.74 -0.41
C LEU A 130 4.47 13.79 -1.55
N GLY A 131 3.58 13.56 -2.52
CA GLY A 131 3.77 12.55 -3.54
C GLY A 131 3.64 11.12 -2.98
N ALA A 132 2.73 10.92 -2.02
CA ALA A 132 2.50 9.61 -1.46
C ALA A 132 2.07 8.61 -2.54
N SER A 133 2.74 7.48 -2.60
CA SER A 133 2.41 6.40 -3.54
C SER A 133 1.23 5.56 -3.07
N LYS A 134 0.94 5.60 -1.76
CA LYS A 134 -0.18 4.92 -1.12
C LYS A 134 -0.79 5.79 -0.04
N TYR A 135 -2.11 5.75 0.06
CA TYR A 135 -2.87 6.20 1.21
C TYR A 135 -3.50 4.99 1.87
N ILE A 136 -3.20 4.74 3.12
CA ILE A 136 -3.65 3.56 3.85
C ILE A 136 -4.54 4.02 4.99
N ALA A 137 -5.81 3.65 4.98
CA ALA A 137 -6.73 3.89 6.06
C ALA A 137 -6.81 2.65 6.97
N LEU A 138 -6.29 2.76 8.20
CA LEU A 138 -6.46 1.76 9.24
C LEU A 138 -7.79 2.01 9.95
N LEU A 139 -8.76 1.16 9.65
CA LEU A 139 -10.14 1.26 10.08
C LEU A 139 -10.35 0.48 11.38
N ASN A 140 -11.22 1.00 12.24
CA ASN A 140 -11.75 0.27 13.39
C ASN A 140 -12.98 -0.58 12.97
N ASP A 141 -13.34 -1.56 13.78
CA ASP A 141 -14.57 -2.36 13.68
C ASP A 141 -14.79 -3.13 12.35
N HIS A 142 -13.70 -3.66 11.77
CA HIS A 142 -13.76 -4.54 10.59
C HIS A 142 -14.53 -3.96 9.39
N LYS A 143 -14.42 -2.65 9.17
CA LYS A 143 -15.16 -1.90 8.12
C LYS A 143 -14.62 -2.11 6.70
N VAL A 144 -13.94 -3.21 6.42
CA VAL A 144 -13.46 -3.49 5.06
C VAL A 144 -14.63 -3.75 4.12
N PRO A 145 -14.72 -3.07 2.96
CA PRO A 145 -15.84 -3.21 2.05
C PRO A 145 -16.00 -4.63 1.48
N SER A 146 -17.25 -5.03 1.28
CA SER A 146 -17.58 -6.28 0.61
C SER A 146 -18.76 -6.11 -0.37
N LEU A 147 -18.81 -6.94 -1.40
CA LEU A 147 -19.89 -7.02 -2.36
C LEU A 147 -20.58 -8.39 -2.19
N ASP A 148 -21.88 -8.39 -1.87
CA ASP A 148 -22.67 -9.60 -1.63
C ASP A 148 -22.03 -10.58 -0.64
N GLY A 149 -21.37 -10.01 0.41
CA GLY A 149 -20.67 -10.77 1.44
C GLY A 149 -19.29 -11.30 1.05
N ARG A 150 -18.78 -10.94 -0.12
CA ARG A 150 -17.42 -11.27 -0.56
C ARG A 150 -16.51 -10.04 -0.44
N PRO A 151 -15.31 -10.15 0.13
CA PRO A 151 -14.37 -9.05 0.18
C PRO A 151 -14.05 -8.51 -1.22
N ILE A 152 -13.95 -7.19 -1.34
CA ILE A 152 -13.49 -6.53 -2.57
C ILE A 152 -11.98 -6.35 -2.42
N ALA A 153 -11.16 -7.18 -3.07
CA ALA A 153 -9.71 -7.10 -2.93
C ALA A 153 -9.12 -5.88 -3.66
N ALA A 154 -9.56 -5.62 -4.89
CA ALA A 154 -9.10 -4.46 -5.67
C ALA A 154 -10.19 -3.99 -6.63
N ILE A 155 -10.27 -2.66 -6.83
CA ILE A 155 -11.23 -2.05 -7.74
C ILE A 155 -10.67 -0.74 -8.32
N LEU A 156 -10.96 -0.47 -9.60
CA LEU A 156 -10.69 0.82 -10.23
C LEU A 156 -11.59 1.91 -9.66
N GLU A 157 -11.06 3.11 -9.47
CA GLU A 157 -11.83 4.24 -8.95
C GLU A 157 -13.03 4.59 -9.84
N SER A 158 -12.91 4.37 -11.17
CA SER A 158 -13.99 4.57 -12.12
C SER A 158 -15.11 3.53 -12.00
N GLU A 159 -14.79 2.30 -11.61
CA GLU A 159 -15.74 1.19 -11.46
C GLU A 159 -16.54 1.26 -10.16
N VAL A 160 -16.06 2.01 -9.16
CA VAL A 160 -16.72 2.12 -7.85
C VAL A 160 -18.16 2.62 -8.00
N ALA A 161 -18.40 3.61 -8.86
CA ALA A 161 -19.74 4.17 -9.08
C ALA A 161 -20.71 3.16 -9.74
N GLU A 162 -20.19 2.22 -10.52
CA GLU A 162 -20.95 1.24 -11.29
C GLU A 162 -21.26 -0.03 -10.50
N LEU A 163 -20.70 -0.20 -9.30
CA LEU A 163 -20.96 -1.37 -8.48
C LEU A 163 -22.44 -1.52 -8.18
N ALA A 164 -23.04 -2.61 -8.67
CA ALA A 164 -24.39 -3.04 -8.36
C ALA A 164 -24.36 -4.19 -7.35
N GLY A 165 -25.39 -4.29 -6.50
CA GLY A 165 -25.47 -5.31 -5.46
C GLY A 165 -25.40 -4.73 -4.05
N ASN A 166 -25.32 -5.62 -3.06
CA ASN A 166 -25.23 -5.21 -1.65
C ASN A 166 -23.77 -4.92 -1.27
N VAL A 167 -23.38 -3.67 -1.39
CA VAL A 167 -22.04 -3.19 -1.02
C VAL A 167 -22.03 -2.70 0.42
N THR A 168 -21.26 -3.35 1.28
CA THR A 168 -21.04 -2.86 2.64
C THR A 168 -20.03 -1.70 2.62
N HIS A 169 -20.20 -0.74 3.54
CA HIS A 169 -19.31 0.41 3.69
C HIS A 169 -19.06 1.17 2.37
N ARG A 170 -20.11 1.33 1.57
CA ARG A 170 -20.08 2.03 0.27
C ARG A 170 -19.44 3.41 0.37
N GLU A 171 -19.74 4.14 1.43
CA GLU A 171 -19.19 5.48 1.67
C GLU A 171 -17.66 5.50 1.72
N LEU A 172 -17.03 4.47 2.31
CA LEU A 172 -15.56 4.36 2.34
C LEU A 172 -14.99 4.12 0.94
N LEU A 173 -15.66 3.31 0.11
CA LEU A 173 -15.26 3.10 -1.29
C LEU A 173 -15.36 4.38 -2.10
N ASP A 174 -16.47 5.12 -1.95
CA ASP A 174 -16.70 6.37 -2.67
C ASP A 174 -15.64 7.42 -2.27
N GLN A 175 -15.33 7.56 -0.98
CA GLN A 175 -14.29 8.45 -0.48
C GLN A 175 -12.88 8.03 -0.96
N ALA A 176 -12.58 6.73 -0.98
CA ALA A 176 -11.33 6.22 -1.50
C ALA A 176 -11.18 6.50 -3.01
N ALA A 177 -12.27 6.35 -3.78
CA ALA A 177 -12.29 6.70 -5.20
C ALA A 177 -12.09 8.20 -5.44
N GLU A 178 -12.68 9.06 -4.58
CA GLU A 178 -12.44 10.50 -4.63
C GLU A 178 -10.99 10.85 -4.32
N ALA A 179 -10.37 10.21 -3.33
CA ALA A 179 -8.95 10.39 -3.04
C ALA A 179 -8.06 9.98 -4.21
N CYS A 180 -8.42 8.89 -4.91
CA CYS A 180 -7.74 8.48 -6.14
C CYS A 180 -7.88 9.55 -7.24
N ARG A 181 -9.08 10.08 -7.48
CA ARG A 181 -9.31 11.17 -8.43
C ARG A 181 -8.59 12.47 -8.06
N ALA A 182 -8.37 12.70 -6.77
CA ALA A 182 -7.55 13.82 -6.28
C ALA A 182 -6.05 13.64 -6.50
N GLY A 183 -5.61 12.49 -7.05
CA GLY A 183 -4.23 12.22 -7.44
C GLY A 183 -3.47 11.25 -6.54
N ILE A 184 -4.13 10.56 -5.63
CA ILE A 184 -3.53 9.46 -4.87
C ILE A 184 -3.56 8.20 -5.72
N PRO A 185 -2.43 7.60 -6.06
CA PRO A 185 -2.41 6.46 -6.97
C PRO A 185 -3.14 5.22 -6.43
N ARG A 186 -3.03 4.95 -5.14
CA ARG A 186 -3.61 3.78 -4.45
C ARG A 186 -4.11 4.15 -3.07
N VAL A 187 -5.30 3.69 -2.77
CA VAL A 187 -5.92 3.82 -1.46
C VAL A 187 -6.24 2.43 -0.94
N HIS A 188 -5.74 2.10 0.24
CA HIS A 188 -5.98 0.83 0.92
C HIS A 188 -6.90 1.05 2.12
N LEU A 189 -7.93 0.24 2.23
CA LEU A 189 -8.88 0.18 3.34
C LEU A 189 -8.60 -1.10 4.12
N LEU A 190 -8.02 -0.98 5.31
CA LEU A 190 -7.53 -2.12 6.08
C LEU A 190 -8.17 -2.18 7.46
N ASP A 191 -8.40 -3.39 7.95
CA ASP A 191 -8.77 -3.61 9.35
C ASP A 191 -7.56 -3.40 10.25
N GLY A 192 -7.54 -2.27 10.97
CA GLY A 192 -6.41 -1.89 11.82
C GLY A 192 -6.19 -2.81 13.03
N LYS A 193 -7.15 -3.68 13.36
CA LYS A 193 -7.03 -4.68 14.45
C LYS A 193 -6.43 -6.01 13.98
N MET A 194 -6.33 -6.22 12.69
CA MET A 194 -5.76 -7.44 12.14
C MET A 194 -4.24 -7.45 12.33
N ARG A 195 -3.71 -8.54 12.86
CA ARG A 195 -2.27 -8.73 13.03
C ARG A 195 -1.56 -8.87 11.71
N GLY A 196 -0.44 -8.16 11.56
CA GLY A 196 0.36 -8.22 10.35
C GLY A 196 -0.33 -7.62 9.12
N VAL A 197 -1.35 -6.79 9.32
CA VAL A 197 -2.23 -6.30 8.25
C VAL A 197 -1.49 -5.58 7.14
N LEU A 198 -0.48 -4.78 7.47
CA LEU A 198 0.27 -4.03 6.47
C LEU A 198 1.22 -4.94 5.69
N VAL A 199 1.86 -5.89 6.35
CA VAL A 199 2.73 -6.87 5.70
C VAL A 199 1.92 -7.80 4.80
N GLU A 200 0.80 -8.32 5.28
CA GLU A 200 -0.07 -9.19 4.49
C GLU A 200 -0.69 -8.45 3.29
N GLU A 201 -1.13 -7.21 3.46
CA GLU A 201 -1.66 -6.41 2.36
C GLU A 201 -0.62 -6.08 1.30
N LEU A 202 0.59 -5.71 1.73
CA LEU A 202 1.59 -5.14 0.82
C LEU A 202 2.48 -6.21 0.15
N PHE A 203 2.56 -7.40 0.72
CA PHE A 203 3.49 -8.46 0.25
C PHE A 203 2.81 -9.78 -0.09
N SER A 204 1.47 -9.86 -0.02
CA SER A 204 0.72 -11.01 -0.52
C SER A 204 0.09 -10.73 -1.89
N GLU A 205 -0.20 -11.78 -2.64
CA GLU A 205 -0.79 -11.66 -3.98
C GLU A 205 -2.25 -11.17 -3.97
N GLU A 206 -3.02 -11.53 -2.94
CA GLU A 206 -4.44 -11.23 -2.85
C GLU A 206 -4.75 -10.02 -1.97
N GLY A 207 -3.80 -9.63 -1.10
CA GLY A 207 -4.05 -8.67 -0.04
C GLY A 207 -5.03 -9.19 1.02
N VAL A 208 -5.33 -8.38 2.01
CA VAL A 208 -6.27 -8.70 3.10
C VAL A 208 -7.32 -7.60 3.30
N GLY A 209 -7.15 -6.48 2.61
CA GLY A 209 -8.03 -5.34 2.63
C GLY A 209 -8.74 -5.10 1.31
N THR A 210 -9.15 -3.86 1.11
CA THR A 210 -9.67 -3.36 -0.17
C THR A 210 -8.75 -2.28 -0.71
N MET A 211 -8.32 -2.43 -1.94
CA MET A 211 -7.53 -1.43 -2.64
C MET A 211 -8.34 -0.76 -3.74
N VAL A 212 -8.48 0.55 -3.65
CA VAL A 212 -8.99 1.39 -4.75
C VAL A 212 -7.79 1.99 -5.47
N HIS A 213 -7.77 1.94 -6.80
CA HIS A 213 -6.63 2.41 -7.58
C HIS A 213 -7.05 3.14 -8.87
N THR A 214 -6.12 3.93 -9.43
CA THR A 214 -6.32 4.61 -10.71
C THR A 214 -5.86 3.74 -11.88
N ASP A 215 -6.38 4.00 -13.08
CA ASP A 215 -5.98 3.31 -14.32
C ASP A 215 -4.49 3.50 -14.68
N SER A 216 -3.86 4.53 -14.15
CA SER A 216 -2.44 4.85 -14.40
C SER A 216 -1.45 3.73 -14.05
N TYR A 217 -1.94 2.62 -13.48
CA TYR A 217 -1.15 1.44 -13.11
C TYR A 217 -1.07 0.35 -14.18
N ARG A 218 -1.87 0.43 -15.24
CA ARG A 218 -1.81 -0.49 -16.38
C ARG A 218 -1.28 0.26 -17.58
N GLU A 219 0.01 0.56 -17.58
CA GLU A 219 0.65 1.14 -18.75
C GLU A 219 1.15 0.01 -19.65
N ILE A 220 0.52 -0.13 -20.82
CA ILE A 220 1.11 -0.93 -21.91
C ILE A 220 2.09 -0.01 -22.62
N ARG A 221 3.37 -0.26 -22.45
CA ARG A 221 4.44 0.48 -23.09
C ARG A 221 5.35 -0.44 -23.90
N PRO A 222 6.05 0.07 -24.93
CA PRO A 222 7.10 -0.69 -25.59
C PRO A 222 8.13 -1.22 -24.59
N LEU A 223 8.64 -2.43 -24.87
CA LEU A 223 9.73 -3.01 -24.09
C LEU A 223 10.99 -2.14 -24.22
N LYS A 224 11.69 -1.95 -23.10
CA LYS A 224 13.01 -1.31 -23.09
C LYS A 224 14.09 -2.34 -22.80
N GLU A 225 15.37 -2.02 -23.14
CA GLU A 225 16.49 -2.91 -22.86
C GLU A 225 16.62 -3.29 -21.37
N GLU A 226 16.28 -2.35 -20.48
CA GLU A 226 16.28 -2.53 -19.03
C GLU A 226 15.28 -3.59 -18.53
N ASP A 227 14.24 -3.89 -19.31
CA ASP A 227 13.21 -4.88 -18.96
C ASP A 227 13.59 -6.32 -19.40
N ILE A 228 14.55 -6.47 -20.32
CA ILE A 228 14.89 -7.77 -20.91
C ILE A 228 15.32 -8.82 -19.86
N PRO A 229 16.13 -8.50 -18.84
CA PRO A 229 16.52 -9.48 -17.82
C PRO A 229 15.31 -10.04 -17.06
N GLU A 230 14.33 -9.20 -16.73
CA GLU A 230 13.12 -9.61 -16.03
C GLU A 230 12.23 -10.48 -16.94
N LEU A 231 12.04 -10.07 -18.18
CA LEU A 231 11.32 -10.85 -19.19
C LEU A 231 11.95 -12.23 -19.40
N LEU A 232 13.27 -12.32 -19.47
CA LEU A 232 13.98 -13.61 -19.59
C LEU A 232 13.76 -14.51 -18.36
N SER A 233 13.71 -13.92 -17.17
CA SER A 233 13.42 -14.65 -15.93
C SER A 233 11.99 -15.21 -15.93
N MET A 234 11.02 -14.47 -16.46
CA MET A 234 9.63 -14.92 -16.63
C MET A 234 9.54 -16.04 -17.66
N ILE A 235 10.18 -15.87 -18.82
CA ILE A 235 10.23 -16.89 -19.89
C ILE A 235 10.88 -18.19 -19.35
N ALA A 236 12.00 -18.10 -18.64
CA ALA A 236 12.69 -19.26 -18.09
C ALA A 236 11.80 -20.08 -17.14
N ARG A 237 11.03 -19.42 -16.30
CA ARG A 237 10.02 -20.08 -15.42
C ARG A 237 8.96 -20.81 -16.24
N SER A 238 8.42 -20.16 -17.26
CA SER A 238 7.37 -20.71 -18.12
C SER A 238 7.89 -21.79 -19.08
N VAL A 239 9.18 -21.79 -19.43
CA VAL A 239 9.83 -22.86 -20.23
C VAL A 239 9.94 -24.16 -19.43
N VAL A 240 10.21 -24.07 -18.12
CA VAL A 240 10.23 -25.26 -17.23
C VAL A 240 8.87 -25.97 -17.26
N ASP A 241 7.79 -25.23 -17.38
CA ASP A 241 6.42 -25.74 -17.47
C ASP A 241 6.01 -26.14 -18.90
N SER A 242 6.93 -26.13 -19.86
CA SER A 242 6.70 -26.47 -21.27
C SER A 242 5.69 -25.58 -22.00
N LYS A 243 5.43 -24.38 -21.50
CA LYS A 243 4.44 -23.44 -22.05
C LYS A 243 5.03 -22.44 -23.05
N LEU A 244 6.34 -22.15 -22.95
CA LEU A 244 7.03 -21.19 -23.81
C LEU A 244 8.32 -21.78 -24.38
N VAL A 245 8.74 -21.23 -25.51
CA VAL A 245 10.03 -21.53 -26.14
C VAL A 245 11.12 -20.70 -25.47
N ASN A 246 12.26 -21.32 -25.17
CA ASN A 246 13.41 -20.61 -24.62
C ASN A 246 13.87 -19.48 -25.56
N ARG A 247 14.14 -18.31 -24.99
CA ARG A 247 14.67 -17.14 -25.68
C ARG A 247 15.92 -16.66 -24.96
N ASN A 248 16.85 -16.08 -25.70
CA ASN A 248 18.02 -15.42 -25.13
C ASN A 248 17.88 -13.89 -25.24
N TYR A 249 18.83 -13.15 -24.67
CA TYR A 249 18.84 -11.69 -24.69
C TYR A 249 18.86 -11.14 -26.13
N GLU A 250 19.68 -11.73 -27.01
CA GLU A 250 19.86 -11.29 -28.39
C GLU A 250 18.58 -11.47 -29.21
N ASP A 251 17.84 -12.56 -28.99
CA ASP A 251 16.56 -12.84 -29.64
C ASP A 251 15.50 -11.76 -29.33
N ILE A 252 15.49 -11.28 -28.10
CA ILE A 252 14.54 -10.28 -27.64
C ILE A 252 15.00 -8.89 -28.07
N ALA A 253 16.26 -8.55 -27.88
CA ALA A 253 16.83 -7.25 -28.26
C ALA A 253 16.71 -6.98 -29.76
N ALA A 254 16.91 -8.00 -30.60
CA ALA A 254 16.75 -7.89 -32.06
C ALA A 254 15.32 -7.56 -32.52
N ARG A 255 14.32 -7.76 -31.66
CA ARG A 255 12.89 -7.53 -31.93
C ARG A 255 12.22 -6.68 -30.86
N ILE A 256 12.96 -5.84 -30.18
CA ILE A 256 12.49 -5.07 -29.02
C ILE A 256 11.19 -4.28 -29.33
N ASP A 257 11.09 -3.74 -30.53
CA ASP A 257 9.91 -2.98 -30.99
C ASP A 257 8.65 -3.82 -31.16
N SER A 258 8.77 -5.16 -31.13
CA SER A 258 7.64 -6.08 -31.26
C SER A 258 7.09 -6.52 -29.92
N TYR A 259 7.71 -6.10 -28.82
CA TYR A 259 7.32 -6.46 -27.47
C TYR A 259 6.70 -5.27 -26.73
N TYR A 260 5.64 -5.55 -26.00
CA TYR A 260 5.01 -4.60 -25.10
C TYR A 260 5.00 -5.17 -23.70
N VAL A 261 5.26 -4.32 -22.74
CA VAL A 261 5.22 -4.65 -21.31
C VAL A 261 3.96 -4.04 -20.74
N LEU A 262 3.13 -4.87 -20.11
CA LEU A 262 2.09 -4.41 -19.20
C LEU A 262 2.74 -4.20 -17.84
N THR A 263 3.11 -2.98 -17.51
CA THR A 263 3.53 -2.64 -16.15
C THR A 263 2.30 -2.57 -15.28
N CYS A 264 2.08 -3.63 -14.51
CA CYS A 264 1.14 -3.59 -13.40
C CYS A 264 1.94 -3.32 -12.13
N LEU A 265 1.92 -2.09 -11.64
CA LEU A 265 2.57 -1.74 -10.36
C LEU A 265 1.80 -2.30 -9.15
N LEU A 266 0.76 -3.10 -9.38
CA LEU A 266 0.05 -3.82 -8.36
C LEU A 266 0.88 -5.00 -7.83
N TYR A 267 1.46 -5.79 -8.75
CA TYR A 267 2.30 -6.93 -8.41
C TYR A 267 3.25 -7.21 -9.57
N THR A 268 4.52 -7.38 -9.30
CA THR A 268 5.51 -7.83 -10.26
C THR A 268 5.70 -9.36 -10.24
N SER A 269 4.74 -10.09 -9.69
CA SER A 269 4.74 -11.55 -9.72
C SER A 269 3.80 -12.05 -10.81
N PRO A 270 4.22 -12.95 -11.70
CA PRO A 270 3.31 -13.59 -12.65
C PRO A 270 2.28 -14.38 -11.87
N SER A 271 1.00 -14.07 -12.09
CA SER A 271 -0.10 -14.83 -11.51
C SER A 271 0.01 -16.31 -11.90
N PRO A 272 -0.17 -17.27 -10.98
CA PRO A 272 -0.24 -18.68 -11.29
C PRO A 272 -1.49 -19.08 -12.11
N ARG A 273 -2.35 -18.12 -12.49
CA ARG A 273 -3.64 -18.39 -13.15
C ARG A 273 -3.62 -18.32 -14.67
N ASP A 274 -2.48 -18.12 -15.30
CA ASP A 274 -2.34 -18.31 -16.75
C ASP A 274 -2.00 -19.78 -17.07
N THR A 275 -2.75 -20.69 -16.44
CA THR A 275 -2.79 -22.11 -16.77
C THR A 275 -4.18 -22.49 -17.26
#